data_6882f99e2e7e295a6f380608dd648cbe
#
_entry.id   6882f99e2e7e295a6f380608dd648cbe
#
_cell.length_a   1.000
_cell.length_b   1.000
_cell.length_c   1.000
_cell.angle_alpha   90.00
_cell.angle_beta   90.00
_cell.angle_gamma   90.00
#
_symmetry.space_group_name_H-M   'P 1'
#
loop_
_entity.id
_entity.type
_entity.pdbx_description
1 polymer ?
#
loop_
_entity_poly.entity_id
_entity_poly.type
_entity_poly.pdbx_seq_one_letter_code
_entity_poly.pdbx_strand_id
1 'polypeptide(L)'
;MELRRFDVTGTLHLRLRMRSGDVRIRQTDESDATVQVTGEREADEISIEHDRTASGHTRLQITQRKDGWAFRSRGIDVAITVPQGSIVDLGTGSGDITVDGPVAELNVQSGSGDASVARVTGDARVRSASGDVRVGTVDGNLTVTTASGEIDVGSVGGRFEGRSASGDIEIGTTTSAARAMSASGDIEIVSAGADLTLRSVSGDISVGVPAGTQVWFDVSSTSGDTVSELDTADGAGEASFEIKATSVSGDIRIRRAPAPAGSRV
;
A
#
# COMPACT_ATOMS: atom_id res chain seq x y z
N MET A 1 -22.08 18.40 -11.78
CA MET A 1 -22.02 17.26 -10.84
C MET A 1 -23.02 16.21 -11.33
N GLU A 2 -22.54 15.07 -11.76
CA GLU A 2 -23.37 13.98 -12.29
C GLU A 2 -23.20 12.77 -11.36
N LEU A 3 -24.31 12.22 -10.88
CA LEU A 3 -24.36 11.01 -10.06
C LEU A 3 -25.04 9.91 -10.84
N ARG A 4 -24.34 8.79 -11.05
CA ARG A 4 -24.88 7.58 -11.69
C ARG A 4 -24.87 6.43 -10.70
N ARG A 5 -25.94 5.63 -10.72
CA ARG A 5 -26.10 4.42 -9.89
C ARG A 5 -26.09 3.19 -10.77
N PHE A 6 -25.45 2.12 -10.29
CA PHE A 6 -25.29 0.87 -11.02
C PHE A 6 -25.62 -0.31 -10.11
N ASP A 7 -26.55 -1.15 -10.54
CA ASP A 7 -26.89 -2.38 -9.83
C ASP A 7 -25.69 -3.35 -9.87
N VAL A 8 -25.29 -3.86 -8.74
CA VAL A 8 -24.21 -4.83 -8.65
C VAL A 8 -24.76 -6.21 -8.33
N THR A 9 -24.39 -7.18 -9.15
CA THR A 9 -24.68 -8.59 -8.91
C THR A 9 -23.37 -9.33 -8.67
N GLY A 10 -23.30 -10.12 -7.61
CA GLY A 10 -22.05 -10.80 -7.22
C GLY A 10 -20.96 -9.81 -6.82
N THR A 11 -19.71 -10.12 -7.11
CA THR A 11 -18.57 -9.26 -6.81
C THR A 11 -18.47 -8.12 -7.83
N LEU A 12 -18.26 -6.89 -7.35
CA LEU A 12 -17.93 -5.76 -8.24
C LEU A 12 -16.44 -5.77 -8.59
N HIS A 13 -16.15 -5.78 -9.90
CA HIS A 13 -14.82 -5.52 -10.44
C HIS A 13 -14.78 -4.09 -10.98
N LEU A 14 -14.27 -3.16 -10.19
CA LEU A 14 -14.10 -1.77 -10.60
C LEU A 14 -12.73 -1.58 -11.27
N ARG A 15 -12.74 -1.08 -12.50
CA ARG A 15 -11.54 -0.60 -13.17
C ARG A 15 -11.67 0.87 -13.50
N LEU A 16 -10.74 1.68 -13.02
CA LEU A 16 -10.70 3.11 -13.30
C LEU A 16 -9.36 3.49 -13.90
N ARG A 17 -9.39 4.28 -14.98
CA ARG A 17 -8.21 4.85 -15.63
C ARG A 17 -8.41 6.34 -15.86
N MET A 18 -7.65 7.15 -15.12
CA MET A 18 -7.68 8.60 -15.17
C MET A 18 -6.33 9.13 -15.64
N ARG A 19 -6.33 10.31 -16.24
CA ARG A 19 -5.10 11.03 -16.59
C ARG A 19 -4.72 12.05 -15.52
N SER A 20 -5.73 12.74 -15.01
CA SER A 20 -5.57 13.76 -13.97
C SER A 20 -6.88 13.93 -13.19
N GLY A 21 -6.78 14.33 -11.95
CA GLY A 21 -7.87 14.50 -11.02
C GLY A 21 -7.87 13.44 -9.92
N ASP A 22 -8.52 13.76 -8.84
CA ASP A 22 -8.51 12.93 -7.65
C ASP A 22 -9.55 11.80 -7.73
N VAL A 23 -9.17 10.66 -7.19
CA VAL A 23 -10.02 9.47 -7.13
C VAL A 23 -10.28 9.11 -5.68
N ARG A 24 -11.57 9.08 -5.31
CA ARG A 24 -11.97 8.64 -4.00
C ARG A 24 -12.90 7.45 -4.06
N ILE A 25 -12.50 6.35 -3.44
CA ILE A 25 -13.31 5.14 -3.30
C ILE A 25 -13.80 5.05 -1.86
N ARG A 26 -15.09 4.79 -1.68
CA ARG A 26 -15.69 4.51 -0.37
C ARG A 26 -16.45 3.19 -0.41
N GLN A 27 -16.32 2.41 0.63
CA GLN A 27 -17.14 1.21 0.77
C GLN A 27 -18.52 1.59 1.31
N THR A 28 -19.54 0.88 0.83
CA THR A 28 -20.93 0.99 1.31
C THR A 28 -21.48 -0.38 1.66
N ASP A 29 -22.48 -0.41 2.53
CA ASP A 29 -23.24 -1.63 2.85
C ASP A 29 -24.41 -1.85 1.86
N GLU A 30 -24.67 -0.89 0.97
CA GLU A 30 -25.63 -1.06 -0.13
C GLU A 30 -25.09 -2.02 -1.20
N SER A 31 -25.99 -2.70 -1.91
CA SER A 31 -25.64 -3.60 -3.00
C SER A 31 -25.28 -2.89 -4.29
N ASP A 32 -25.48 -1.57 -4.37
CA ASP A 32 -25.27 -0.77 -5.56
C ASP A 32 -23.93 -0.04 -5.52
N ALA A 33 -23.36 0.21 -6.69
CA ALA A 33 -22.26 1.13 -6.86
C ALA A 33 -22.76 2.50 -7.35
N THR A 34 -22.15 3.57 -6.84
CA THR A 34 -22.42 4.92 -7.33
C THR A 34 -21.14 5.56 -7.86
N VAL A 35 -21.26 6.31 -8.94
CA VAL A 35 -20.17 7.08 -9.52
C VAL A 35 -20.59 8.53 -9.58
N GLN A 36 -19.84 9.37 -8.93
CA GLN A 36 -20.02 10.82 -8.93
C GLN A 36 -18.80 11.45 -9.61
N VAL A 37 -19.07 12.20 -10.68
CA VAL A 37 -18.04 12.93 -11.42
C VAL A 37 -18.21 14.43 -11.15
N THR A 38 -17.10 15.11 -10.86
CA THR A 38 -17.07 16.54 -10.56
C THR A 38 -16.01 17.23 -11.41
N GLY A 39 -16.42 18.23 -12.21
CA GLY A 39 -15.52 19.02 -13.12
C GLY A 39 -16.33 19.96 -14.00
N GLU A 40 -15.69 20.87 -14.73
CA GLU A 40 -16.39 21.89 -15.55
C GLU A 40 -16.93 21.37 -16.91
N ARG A 41 -16.53 20.17 -17.38
CA ARG A 41 -16.98 19.54 -18.64
C ARG A 41 -17.18 18.02 -18.46
N GLU A 42 -17.99 17.66 -17.51
CA GLU A 42 -18.05 16.34 -16.87
C GLU A 42 -18.51 15.19 -17.78
N ALA A 43 -19.48 15.42 -18.65
CA ALA A 43 -20.18 14.32 -19.30
C ALA A 43 -19.45 13.74 -20.53
N ASP A 44 -18.67 14.54 -21.25
CA ASP A 44 -18.06 14.12 -22.52
C ASP A 44 -16.66 13.50 -22.36
N GLU A 45 -16.00 13.73 -21.22
CA GLU A 45 -14.62 13.27 -21.00
C GLU A 45 -14.52 11.92 -20.27
N ILE A 46 -15.59 11.46 -19.61
CA ILE A 46 -15.62 10.18 -18.89
C ILE A 46 -16.51 9.17 -19.61
N SER A 47 -15.95 8.04 -19.99
CA SER A 47 -16.68 6.86 -20.43
C SER A 47 -16.92 5.94 -19.26
N ILE A 48 -18.17 5.56 -19.04
CA ILE A 48 -18.54 4.56 -18.03
C ILE A 48 -19.20 3.39 -18.76
N GLU A 49 -18.59 2.23 -18.67
CA GLU A 49 -19.10 0.98 -19.21
C GLU A 49 -19.48 0.07 -18.04
N HIS A 50 -20.68 -0.50 -18.11
CA HIS A 50 -21.22 -1.41 -17.12
C HIS A 50 -21.72 -2.67 -17.79
N ASP A 51 -21.12 -3.80 -17.46
CA ASP A 51 -21.48 -5.10 -18.02
C ASP A 51 -21.43 -6.20 -16.96
N ARG A 52 -21.99 -7.35 -17.30
CA ARG A 52 -21.91 -8.57 -16.50
C ARG A 52 -20.93 -9.55 -17.14
N THR A 53 -20.06 -10.09 -16.33
CA THR A 53 -19.15 -11.15 -16.76
C THR A 53 -19.91 -12.47 -16.94
N ALA A 54 -19.34 -13.40 -17.70
CA ALA A 54 -19.89 -14.74 -17.88
C ALA A 54 -20.02 -15.52 -16.54
N SER A 55 -19.23 -15.15 -15.53
CA SER A 55 -19.26 -15.72 -14.17
C SER A 55 -20.33 -15.07 -13.26
N GLY A 56 -21.14 -14.13 -13.78
CA GLY A 56 -22.23 -13.49 -13.03
C GLY A 56 -21.79 -12.32 -12.14
N HIS A 57 -20.51 -11.88 -12.21
CA HIS A 57 -20.01 -10.71 -11.50
C HIS A 57 -20.24 -9.42 -12.31
N THR A 58 -20.34 -8.31 -11.63
CA THR A 58 -20.47 -6.99 -12.26
C THR A 58 -19.11 -6.39 -12.56
N ARG A 59 -18.92 -5.89 -13.79
CA ARG A 59 -17.75 -5.09 -14.16
C ARG A 59 -18.19 -3.65 -14.40
N LEU A 60 -17.49 -2.72 -13.76
CA LEU A 60 -17.64 -1.29 -13.96
C LEU A 60 -16.30 -0.73 -14.42
N GLN A 61 -16.25 -0.22 -15.65
CA GLN A 61 -15.05 0.36 -16.23
C GLN A 61 -15.25 1.85 -16.46
N ILE A 62 -14.37 2.67 -15.86
CA ILE A 62 -14.39 4.11 -15.95
C ILE A 62 -13.09 4.56 -16.59
N THR A 63 -13.19 5.27 -17.71
CA THR A 63 -12.02 5.71 -18.47
C THR A 63 -12.15 7.16 -18.86
N GLN A 64 -11.13 7.96 -18.57
CA GLN A 64 -11.05 9.32 -19.09
C GLN A 64 -10.66 9.28 -20.56
N ARG A 65 -11.53 9.83 -21.43
CA ARG A 65 -11.30 9.89 -22.89
C ARG A 65 -10.13 10.79 -23.24
N LYS A 66 -9.51 10.50 -24.39
CA LYS A 66 -8.50 11.38 -24.99
C LYS A 66 -9.24 12.37 -25.88
N ASP A 67 -9.59 13.55 -25.40
CA ASP A 67 -10.01 14.60 -26.29
C ASP A 67 -8.81 15.33 -26.86
N GLY A 68 -8.89 15.63 -28.18
CA GLY A 68 -7.80 16.17 -28.95
C GLY A 68 -7.33 17.54 -28.43
N TRP A 69 -6.04 17.71 -28.31
CA TRP A 69 -5.25 18.96 -28.27
C TRP A 69 -5.61 20.07 -27.26
N ALA A 70 -6.38 19.80 -26.23
CA ALA A 70 -6.57 20.76 -25.15
C ALA A 70 -5.50 20.58 -24.06
N PHE A 71 -4.44 21.35 -24.12
CA PHE A 71 -3.37 21.45 -23.11
C PHE A 71 -3.82 22.01 -21.74
N ARG A 72 -5.12 22.09 -21.48
CA ARG A 72 -5.72 22.58 -20.22
C ARG A 72 -6.90 21.73 -19.79
N SER A 73 -6.70 20.43 -19.60
CA SER A 73 -7.69 19.69 -18.82
C SER A 73 -7.47 20.03 -17.33
N ARG A 74 -8.39 20.78 -16.75
CA ARG A 74 -8.55 20.80 -15.29
C ARG A 74 -8.87 19.38 -14.86
N GLY A 75 -8.31 18.95 -13.73
CA GLY A 75 -8.57 17.62 -13.21
C GLY A 75 -10.07 17.36 -13.06
N ILE A 76 -10.48 16.14 -13.35
CA ILE A 76 -11.84 15.66 -13.13
C ILE A 76 -11.79 14.76 -11.93
N ASP A 77 -12.48 15.13 -10.86
CA ASP A 77 -12.50 14.33 -9.66
C ASP A 77 -13.62 13.27 -9.73
N VAL A 78 -13.31 12.08 -9.31
CA VAL A 78 -14.23 10.95 -9.33
C VAL A 78 -14.38 10.35 -7.94
N ALA A 79 -15.58 10.39 -7.40
CA ALA A 79 -15.92 9.70 -6.17
C ALA A 79 -16.82 8.50 -6.48
N ILE A 80 -16.45 7.33 -5.96
CA ILE A 80 -17.14 6.07 -6.21
C ILE A 80 -17.47 5.41 -4.89
N THR A 81 -18.71 4.96 -4.73
CA THR A 81 -19.05 4.03 -3.67
C THR A 81 -19.10 2.61 -4.23
N VAL A 82 -18.54 1.67 -3.49
CA VAL A 82 -18.49 0.26 -3.90
C VAL A 82 -19.05 -0.64 -2.80
N PRO A 83 -19.79 -1.70 -3.14
CA PRO A 83 -20.25 -2.69 -2.17
C PRO A 83 -19.09 -3.39 -1.47
N GLN A 84 -19.37 -3.99 -0.32
CA GLN A 84 -18.44 -4.84 0.38
C GLN A 84 -17.93 -6.00 -0.51
N GLY A 85 -16.65 -6.35 -0.40
CA GLY A 85 -16.05 -7.44 -1.18
C GLY A 85 -15.70 -7.06 -2.62
N SER A 86 -15.68 -5.78 -2.97
CA SER A 86 -15.29 -5.30 -4.30
C SER A 86 -13.81 -5.46 -4.57
N ILE A 87 -13.48 -5.77 -5.83
CA ILE A 87 -12.11 -5.82 -6.37
C ILE A 87 -11.87 -4.52 -7.15
N VAL A 88 -10.79 -3.82 -6.82
CA VAL A 88 -10.58 -2.44 -7.30
C VAL A 88 -9.24 -2.31 -8.01
N ASP A 89 -9.26 -1.83 -9.26
CA ASP A 89 -8.09 -1.60 -10.12
C ASP A 89 -8.07 -0.13 -10.57
N LEU A 90 -7.20 0.68 -9.96
CA LEU A 90 -7.10 2.12 -10.17
C LEU A 90 -5.82 2.48 -10.90
N GLY A 91 -5.92 3.41 -11.86
CA GLY A 91 -4.77 4.01 -12.51
C GLY A 91 -4.97 5.49 -12.71
N THR A 92 -4.01 6.31 -12.26
CA THR A 92 -3.98 7.76 -12.51
C THR A 92 -2.63 8.19 -13.04
N GLY A 93 -2.63 9.19 -13.91
CA GLY A 93 -1.38 9.84 -14.34
C GLY A 93 -0.93 10.87 -13.31
N SER A 94 -1.85 11.71 -12.83
CA SER A 94 -1.62 12.68 -11.77
C SER A 94 -2.93 12.94 -11.03
N GLY A 95 -2.87 13.05 -9.76
CA GLY A 95 -3.99 13.18 -8.84
C GLY A 95 -3.94 12.11 -7.76
N ASP A 96 -4.51 12.42 -6.64
CA ASP A 96 -4.43 11.57 -5.46
C ASP A 96 -5.47 10.46 -5.51
N ILE A 97 -5.11 9.31 -4.97
CA ILE A 97 -5.99 8.16 -4.83
C ILE A 97 -6.26 7.94 -3.34
N THR A 98 -7.53 7.98 -2.97
CA THR A 98 -7.97 7.68 -1.61
C THR A 98 -8.95 6.50 -1.64
N VAL A 99 -8.66 5.45 -0.87
CA VAL A 99 -9.54 4.30 -0.67
C VAL A 99 -9.94 4.24 0.79
N ASP A 100 -11.15 4.75 1.09
CA ASP A 100 -11.74 4.81 2.42
C ASP A 100 -12.65 3.58 2.64
N GLY A 101 -12.26 2.69 3.51
CA GLY A 101 -12.98 1.46 3.83
C GLY A 101 -12.40 0.21 3.17
N PRO A 102 -12.86 -0.98 3.63
CA PRO A 102 -12.31 -2.24 3.18
C PRO A 102 -12.71 -2.60 1.76
N VAL A 103 -11.73 -3.02 0.97
CA VAL A 103 -11.93 -3.66 -0.34
C VAL A 103 -11.33 -5.07 -0.32
N ALA A 104 -11.83 -5.99 -1.16
CA ALA A 104 -11.35 -7.36 -1.16
C ALA A 104 -9.94 -7.46 -1.75
N GLU A 105 -9.71 -6.87 -2.90
CA GLU A 105 -8.42 -6.81 -3.57
C GLU A 105 -8.18 -5.42 -4.14
N LEU A 106 -6.92 -4.99 -4.15
CA LEU A 106 -6.55 -3.66 -4.63
C LEU A 106 -5.33 -3.69 -5.54
N ASN A 107 -5.47 -3.04 -6.70
CA ASN A 107 -4.33 -2.71 -7.55
C ASN A 107 -4.35 -1.20 -7.85
N VAL A 108 -3.29 -0.50 -7.48
CA VAL A 108 -3.12 0.95 -7.71
C VAL A 108 -1.89 1.20 -8.56
N GLN A 109 -2.02 2.07 -9.55
CA GLN A 109 -0.92 2.58 -10.36
C GLN A 109 -1.04 4.11 -10.44
N SER A 110 -0.08 4.83 -9.86
CA SER A 110 0.01 6.29 -9.91
C SER A 110 1.28 6.73 -10.64
N GLY A 111 1.17 7.78 -11.44
CA GLY A 111 2.34 8.45 -11.98
C GLY A 111 2.87 9.49 -11.00
N SER A 112 2.03 10.43 -10.61
CA SER A 112 2.39 11.51 -9.67
C SER A 112 1.16 11.85 -8.85
N GLY A 113 1.13 11.57 -7.63
CA GLY A 113 0.04 11.77 -6.70
C GLY A 113 0.11 10.70 -5.62
N ASP A 114 -0.36 11.03 -4.47
CA ASP A 114 -0.31 10.17 -3.31
C ASP A 114 -1.38 9.08 -3.38
N ALA A 115 -1.07 7.94 -2.81
CA ALA A 115 -2.01 6.84 -2.66
C ALA A 115 -2.25 6.57 -1.17
N SER A 116 -3.47 6.78 -0.72
CA SER A 116 -3.90 6.52 0.65
C SER A 116 -4.97 5.43 0.67
N VAL A 117 -4.68 4.34 1.37
CA VAL A 117 -5.53 3.15 1.43
C VAL A 117 -5.79 2.79 2.89
N ALA A 118 -7.03 2.77 3.32
CA ALA A 118 -7.36 2.47 4.71
C ALA A 118 -7.22 0.97 5.03
N ARG A 119 -7.89 0.10 4.26
CA ARG A 119 -7.86 -1.34 4.48
C ARG A 119 -8.10 -2.17 3.22
N VAL A 120 -7.38 -3.29 3.10
CA VAL A 120 -7.61 -4.35 2.11
C VAL A 120 -7.70 -5.69 2.83
N THR A 121 -8.77 -6.46 2.58
CA THR A 121 -9.00 -7.75 3.26
C THR A 121 -8.30 -8.94 2.56
N GLY A 122 -7.90 -8.77 1.31
CA GLY A 122 -7.08 -9.73 0.56
C GLY A 122 -5.76 -9.10 0.15
N ASP A 123 -5.34 -9.36 -1.07
CA ASP A 123 -4.06 -8.91 -1.58
C ASP A 123 -4.11 -7.46 -2.11
N ALA A 124 -3.01 -6.73 -1.92
CA ALA A 124 -2.85 -5.39 -2.43
C ALA A 124 -1.54 -5.23 -3.22
N ARG A 125 -1.64 -4.45 -4.31
CA ARG A 125 -0.47 -4.03 -5.09
C ARG A 125 -0.55 -2.55 -5.39
N VAL A 126 0.49 -1.81 -5.02
CA VAL A 126 0.58 -0.37 -5.24
C VAL A 126 1.87 -0.06 -5.98
N ARG A 127 1.77 0.71 -7.06
CA ARG A 127 2.91 1.23 -7.80
C ARG A 127 2.77 2.73 -7.97
N SER A 128 3.77 3.48 -7.55
CA SER A 128 3.88 4.91 -7.77
C SER A 128 5.19 5.25 -8.45
N ALA A 129 5.22 6.27 -9.30
CA ALA A 129 6.50 6.79 -9.76
C ALA A 129 6.98 7.91 -8.83
N SER A 130 6.09 8.85 -8.48
CA SER A 130 6.45 9.97 -7.58
C SER A 130 5.23 10.33 -6.75
N GLY A 131 5.18 9.99 -5.56
CA GLY A 131 4.10 10.23 -4.62
C GLY A 131 4.18 9.21 -3.49
N ASP A 132 3.74 9.61 -2.35
CA ASP A 132 3.77 8.79 -1.15
C ASP A 132 2.68 7.72 -1.21
N VAL A 133 3.00 6.59 -0.62
CA VAL A 133 2.09 5.45 -0.52
C VAL A 133 1.82 5.17 0.96
N ARG A 134 0.59 5.45 1.39
CA ARG A 134 0.14 5.16 2.76
C ARG A 134 -0.90 4.06 2.74
N VAL A 135 -0.63 2.97 3.44
CA VAL A 135 -1.52 1.80 3.54
C VAL A 135 -1.75 1.46 5.00
N GLY A 136 -2.98 1.57 5.47
CA GLY A 136 -3.31 1.27 6.87
C GLY A 136 -3.16 -0.21 7.19
N THR A 137 -4.03 -1.06 6.68
CA THR A 137 -4.03 -2.51 6.97
C THR A 137 -4.26 -3.33 5.72
N VAL A 138 -3.46 -4.39 5.56
CA VAL A 138 -3.66 -5.43 4.54
C VAL A 138 -3.67 -6.79 5.23
N ASP A 139 -4.78 -7.50 5.12
CA ASP A 139 -4.91 -8.82 5.75
C ASP A 139 -4.16 -9.90 4.93
N GLY A 140 -4.09 -9.74 3.60
CA GLY A 140 -3.34 -10.60 2.66
C GLY A 140 -1.92 -10.09 2.37
N ASN A 141 -1.44 -10.38 1.16
CA ASN A 141 -0.11 -9.97 0.71
C ASN A 141 -0.11 -8.51 0.23
N LEU A 142 0.98 -7.80 0.50
CA LEU A 142 1.17 -6.43 0.04
C LEU A 142 2.46 -6.31 -0.77
N THR A 143 2.34 -5.79 -2.00
CA THR A 143 3.49 -5.40 -2.82
C THR A 143 3.43 -3.91 -3.10
N VAL A 144 4.45 -3.16 -2.70
CA VAL A 144 4.58 -1.73 -2.98
C VAL A 144 5.87 -1.46 -3.75
N THR A 145 5.78 -0.65 -4.80
CA THR A 145 6.95 -0.21 -5.55
C THR A 145 6.82 1.28 -5.85
N THR A 146 7.81 2.07 -5.45
CA THR A 146 7.91 3.49 -5.80
C THR A 146 9.28 3.81 -6.37
N ALA A 147 9.39 4.86 -7.19
CA ALA A 147 10.70 5.37 -7.57
C ALA A 147 11.12 6.53 -6.63
N SER A 148 10.19 7.43 -6.29
CA SER A 148 10.47 8.54 -5.38
C SER A 148 9.22 8.82 -4.55
N GLY A 149 9.23 8.51 -3.33
CA GLY A 149 8.12 8.66 -2.40
C GLY A 149 8.28 7.73 -1.22
N GLU A 150 7.74 8.12 -0.12
CA GLU A 150 7.71 7.34 1.11
C GLU A 150 6.69 6.19 1.01
N ILE A 151 7.03 5.07 1.60
CA ILE A 151 6.13 3.94 1.79
C ILE A 151 5.85 3.81 3.28
N ASP A 152 4.63 4.13 3.69
CA ASP A 152 4.15 4.00 5.07
C ASP A 152 3.05 2.94 5.13
N VAL A 153 3.28 1.88 5.90
CA VAL A 153 2.37 0.75 6.04
C VAL A 153 2.09 0.47 7.51
N GLY A 154 0.84 0.57 7.92
CA GLY A 154 0.45 0.31 9.31
C GLY A 154 0.62 -1.18 9.69
N SER A 155 -0.03 -2.10 8.98
CA SER A 155 0.09 -3.53 9.27
C SER A 155 -0.16 -4.43 8.06
N VAL A 156 0.58 -5.56 7.99
CA VAL A 156 0.45 -6.57 6.95
C VAL A 156 0.35 -7.95 7.59
N GLY A 157 -0.74 -8.66 7.29
CA GLY A 157 -0.99 -10.04 7.74
C GLY A 157 -0.27 -11.09 6.89
N GLY A 158 -0.26 -10.90 5.56
CA GLY A 158 0.45 -11.74 4.60
C GLY A 158 1.89 -11.28 4.34
N ARG A 159 2.47 -11.76 3.24
CA ARG A 159 3.82 -11.38 2.83
C ARG A 159 3.88 -9.91 2.40
N PHE A 160 4.89 -9.21 2.87
CA PHE A 160 5.22 -7.86 2.40
C PHE A 160 6.39 -7.86 1.42
N GLU A 161 6.27 -7.12 0.33
CA GLU A 161 7.37 -6.81 -0.58
C GLU A 161 7.36 -5.32 -0.92
N GLY A 162 8.33 -4.56 -0.39
CA GLY A 162 8.51 -3.13 -0.61
C GLY A 162 9.79 -2.82 -1.38
N ARG A 163 9.70 -1.92 -2.37
CA ARG A 163 10.86 -1.42 -3.11
C ARG A 163 10.74 0.07 -3.34
N SER A 164 11.79 0.80 -2.98
CA SER A 164 11.96 2.22 -3.30
C SER A 164 13.31 2.46 -3.97
N ALA A 165 13.39 3.43 -4.86
CA ALA A 165 14.70 3.89 -5.32
C ALA A 165 15.18 5.08 -4.47
N SER A 166 14.28 6.01 -4.13
CA SER A 166 14.60 7.15 -3.27
C SER A 166 13.39 7.47 -2.40
N GLY A 167 13.39 7.02 -1.21
CA GLY A 167 12.32 7.22 -0.23
C GLY A 167 12.38 6.14 0.83
N ASP A 168 11.88 6.48 1.97
CA ASP A 168 11.90 5.65 3.15
C ASP A 168 10.79 4.59 3.09
N ILE A 169 11.00 3.50 3.78
CA ILE A 169 10.03 2.41 3.92
C ILE A 169 9.78 2.20 5.40
N GLU A 170 8.60 2.58 5.84
CA GLU A 170 8.16 2.38 7.22
C GLU A 170 7.04 1.33 7.27
N ILE A 171 7.17 0.37 8.19
CA ILE A 171 6.17 -0.66 8.42
C ILE A 171 5.91 -0.79 9.91
N GLY A 172 4.68 -0.55 10.33
CA GLY A 172 4.29 -0.68 11.72
C GLY A 172 4.40 -2.12 12.21
N THR A 173 3.66 -3.05 11.62
CA THR A 173 3.65 -4.46 12.07
C THR A 173 3.61 -5.43 10.90
N THR A 174 4.46 -6.47 10.96
CA THR A 174 4.38 -7.62 10.06
C THR A 174 4.15 -8.91 10.85
N THR A 175 3.21 -9.75 10.44
CA THR A 175 2.99 -11.07 11.04
C THR A 175 3.48 -12.21 10.16
N SER A 176 3.87 -11.91 8.94
CA SER A 176 4.46 -12.84 7.96
C SER A 176 5.76 -12.30 7.40
N ALA A 177 6.45 -13.10 6.58
CA ALA A 177 7.73 -12.72 6.00
C ALA A 177 7.68 -11.38 5.25
N ALA A 178 8.65 -10.50 5.50
CA ALA A 178 8.75 -9.21 4.86
C ALA A 178 10.09 -9.02 4.15
N ARG A 179 10.02 -8.40 2.96
CA ARG A 179 11.16 -8.00 2.19
C ARG A 179 11.08 -6.53 1.82
N ALA A 180 12.06 -5.73 2.25
CA ALA A 180 12.16 -4.33 1.89
C ALA A 180 13.52 -4.01 1.27
N MET A 181 13.51 -3.19 0.23
CA MET A 181 14.72 -2.78 -0.48
C MET A 181 14.63 -1.30 -0.84
N SER A 182 15.61 -0.51 -0.42
CA SER A 182 15.78 0.88 -0.85
C SER A 182 17.18 1.09 -1.44
N ALA A 183 17.31 1.99 -2.40
CA ALA A 183 18.64 2.42 -2.85
C ALA A 183 19.11 3.65 -2.06
N SER A 184 18.21 4.60 -1.79
CA SER A 184 18.53 5.77 -0.96
C SER A 184 17.32 6.08 -0.10
N GLY A 185 17.34 5.66 1.11
CA GLY A 185 16.28 5.84 2.09
C GLY A 185 16.36 4.80 3.19
N ASP A 186 15.80 5.14 4.31
CA ASP A 186 15.81 4.34 5.50
C ASP A 186 14.74 3.24 5.44
N ILE A 187 14.97 2.16 6.15
CA ILE A 187 14.00 1.08 6.28
C ILE A 187 13.71 0.88 7.76
N GLU A 188 12.47 1.12 8.16
CA GLU A 188 12.04 0.88 9.52
C GLU A 188 10.92 -0.15 9.59
N ILE A 189 11.09 -1.15 10.46
CA ILE A 189 10.03 -2.08 10.86
C ILE A 189 9.86 -1.95 12.37
N VAL A 190 8.71 -1.40 12.79
CA VAL A 190 8.45 -1.12 14.20
C VAL A 190 8.26 -2.40 14.99
N SER A 191 7.58 -3.41 14.42
CA SER A 191 7.35 -4.70 15.09
C SER A 191 7.36 -5.85 14.09
N ALA A 192 8.39 -6.69 14.17
CA ALA A 192 8.60 -7.84 13.30
C ALA A 192 8.06 -9.12 13.95
N GLY A 193 7.16 -9.84 13.26
CA GLY A 193 6.60 -11.11 13.71
C GLY A 193 7.06 -12.35 12.94
N ALA A 194 7.89 -12.19 11.90
CA ALA A 194 8.40 -13.30 11.07
C ALA A 194 9.68 -12.89 10.33
N ASP A 195 10.20 -13.77 9.47
CA ASP A 195 11.45 -13.59 8.73
C ASP A 195 11.51 -12.29 7.96
N LEU A 196 12.63 -11.59 8.08
CA LEU A 196 12.90 -10.34 7.40
C LEU A 196 14.09 -10.45 6.44
N THR A 197 13.97 -9.80 5.28
CA THR A 197 15.10 -9.57 4.37
C THR A 197 15.11 -8.09 3.99
N LEU A 198 16.02 -7.32 4.56
CA LEU A 198 16.10 -5.87 4.42
C LEU A 198 17.42 -5.49 3.73
N ARG A 199 17.34 -4.59 2.75
CA ARG A 199 18.51 -4.11 2.03
C ARG A 199 18.41 -2.63 1.73
N SER A 200 19.41 -1.86 2.15
CA SER A 200 19.62 -0.49 1.72
C SER A 200 21.00 -0.33 1.07
N VAL A 201 21.15 0.62 0.17
CA VAL A 201 22.47 1.01 -0.31
C VAL A 201 22.96 2.23 0.47
N SER A 202 22.13 3.25 0.62
CA SER A 202 22.44 4.44 1.44
C SER A 202 21.24 4.76 2.31
N GLY A 203 21.27 4.35 3.52
CA GLY A 203 20.20 4.56 4.50
C GLY A 203 20.32 3.57 5.65
N ASP A 204 19.75 3.94 6.76
CA ASP A 204 19.74 3.18 7.97
C ASP A 204 18.65 2.10 7.96
N ILE A 205 18.88 1.03 8.70
CA ILE A 205 17.90 -0.04 8.85
C ILE A 205 17.59 -0.20 10.34
N SER A 206 16.33 -0.02 10.72
CA SER A 206 15.86 -0.18 12.09
C SER A 206 14.80 -1.27 12.19
N VAL A 207 14.98 -2.21 13.11
CA VAL A 207 14.04 -3.32 13.31
C VAL A 207 13.68 -3.45 14.78
N GLY A 208 12.38 -3.40 15.07
CA GLY A 208 11.81 -3.70 16.37
C GLY A 208 11.43 -5.18 16.47
N VAL A 209 11.87 -5.83 17.54
CA VAL A 209 11.56 -7.23 17.87
C VAL A 209 10.63 -7.28 19.08
N PRO A 210 9.47 -7.93 19.01
CA PRO A 210 8.55 -8.05 20.14
C PRO A 210 9.24 -8.63 21.41
N ALA A 211 8.78 -8.19 22.57
CA ALA A 211 9.29 -8.72 23.83
C ALA A 211 9.06 -10.24 23.93
N GLY A 212 10.02 -10.96 24.47
CA GLY A 212 9.95 -12.42 24.64
C GLY A 212 10.21 -13.24 23.38
N THR A 213 10.47 -12.58 22.23
CA THR A 213 10.81 -13.26 20.98
C THR A 213 12.33 -13.39 20.85
N GLN A 214 12.79 -14.60 20.53
CA GLN A 214 14.17 -14.88 20.17
C GLN A 214 14.32 -14.82 18.67
N VAL A 215 15.37 -14.15 18.19
CA VAL A 215 15.63 -14.01 16.75
C VAL A 215 17.05 -14.36 16.41
N TRP A 216 17.24 -14.97 15.25
CA TRP A 216 18.54 -15.07 14.64
C TRP A 216 18.71 -13.88 13.70
N PHE A 217 19.85 -13.19 13.77
CA PHE A 217 20.10 -12.07 12.87
C PHE A 217 21.45 -12.22 12.15
N ASP A 218 21.43 -11.99 10.86
CA ASP A 218 22.56 -11.87 9.97
C ASP A 218 22.58 -10.44 9.43
N VAL A 219 23.38 -9.58 10.06
CA VAL A 219 23.38 -8.15 9.79
C VAL A 219 24.79 -7.69 9.41
N SER A 220 24.88 -6.89 8.36
CA SER A 220 26.16 -6.44 7.82
C SER A 220 26.01 -5.03 7.22
N SER A 221 26.87 -4.10 7.64
CA SER A 221 27.09 -2.82 6.99
C SER A 221 28.52 -2.72 6.51
N THR A 222 28.73 -2.14 5.31
CA THR A 222 30.09 -1.94 4.79
C THR A 222 30.72 -0.67 5.36
N SER A 223 29.92 0.37 5.55
CA SER A 223 30.36 1.67 6.09
C SER A 223 29.26 2.23 7.00
N GLY A 224 29.23 1.76 8.20
CA GLY A 224 28.26 2.11 9.25
C GLY A 224 28.35 1.11 10.39
N ASP A 225 27.70 1.44 11.48
CA ASP A 225 27.71 0.64 12.69
C ASP A 225 26.55 -0.36 12.71
N THR A 226 26.77 -1.51 13.32
CA THR A 226 25.71 -2.50 13.59
C THR A 226 25.53 -2.62 15.09
N VAL A 227 24.33 -2.27 15.59
CA VAL A 227 24.01 -2.25 17.01
C VAL A 227 22.81 -3.14 17.28
N SER A 228 22.92 -4.04 18.23
CA SER A 228 21.80 -4.79 18.79
C SER A 228 21.59 -4.39 20.24
N GLU A 229 20.38 -3.95 20.55
CA GLU A 229 19.93 -3.62 21.90
C GLU A 229 19.15 -4.79 22.53
N LEU A 230 19.18 -5.96 21.89
CA LEU A 230 18.54 -7.17 22.42
C LEU A 230 19.45 -7.79 23.47
N ASP A 231 18.90 -8.10 24.63
CA ASP A 231 19.61 -8.90 25.62
C ASP A 231 19.97 -10.25 25.07
N THR A 232 21.18 -10.73 25.31
CA THR A 232 21.55 -12.12 25.06
C THR A 232 20.64 -12.99 25.89
N ALA A 233 19.74 -13.75 25.24
CA ALA A 233 18.87 -14.66 25.97
C ALA A 233 19.72 -15.76 26.61
N ASP A 234 19.78 -15.77 27.94
CA ASP A 234 20.27 -16.90 28.73
C ASP A 234 19.25 -18.05 28.60
N GLY A 235 19.31 -18.79 27.52
CA GLY A 235 18.43 -19.93 27.33
C GLY A 235 18.55 -20.53 25.93
N ALA A 236 18.76 -21.84 25.88
CA ALA A 236 18.76 -22.65 24.66
C ALA A 236 17.34 -22.81 24.09
N GLY A 237 16.74 -21.72 23.60
CA GLY A 237 15.50 -21.76 22.80
C GLY A 237 15.82 -21.65 21.32
N GLU A 238 15.03 -22.33 20.49
CA GLU A 238 15.10 -22.10 19.05
C GLU A 238 14.62 -20.68 18.70
N ALA A 239 15.34 -20.00 17.79
CA ALA A 239 14.93 -18.68 17.31
C ALA A 239 13.57 -18.80 16.60
N SER A 240 12.67 -17.85 16.88
CA SER A 240 11.33 -17.84 16.30
C SER A 240 11.36 -17.46 14.81
N PHE A 241 12.32 -16.61 14.39
CA PHE A 241 12.50 -16.18 13.00
C PHE A 241 13.87 -15.55 12.75
N GLU A 242 14.20 -15.34 11.47
CA GLU A 242 15.47 -14.79 11.03
C GLU A 242 15.34 -13.35 10.52
N ILE A 243 16.32 -12.49 10.90
CA ILE A 243 16.45 -11.13 10.38
C ILE A 243 17.73 -11.04 9.57
N LYS A 244 17.59 -10.86 8.24
CA LYS A 244 18.70 -10.53 7.34
C LYS A 244 18.64 -9.05 6.99
N ALA A 245 19.64 -8.27 7.41
CA ALA A 245 19.71 -6.84 7.09
C ALA A 245 21.10 -6.50 6.54
N THR A 246 21.13 -5.83 5.40
CA THR A 246 22.38 -5.43 4.73
C THR A 246 22.29 -3.99 4.29
N SER A 247 23.28 -3.16 4.70
CA SER A 247 23.47 -1.81 4.18
C SER A 247 24.88 -1.68 3.58
N VAL A 248 25.06 -0.80 2.60
CA VAL A 248 26.38 -0.43 2.13
C VAL A 248 26.90 0.79 2.89
N SER A 249 26.04 1.81 3.09
CA SER A 249 26.38 3.02 3.83
C SER A 249 25.18 3.43 4.68
N GLY A 250 25.22 3.09 5.93
CA GLY A 250 24.17 3.35 6.92
C GLY A 250 24.28 2.39 8.10
N ASP A 251 23.68 2.76 9.19
CA ASP A 251 23.68 2.00 10.42
C ASP A 251 22.56 0.93 10.41
N ILE A 252 22.80 -0.18 11.09
CA ILE A 252 21.77 -1.20 11.29
C ILE A 252 21.52 -1.32 12.80
N ARG A 253 20.26 -1.07 13.18
CA ARG A 253 19.87 -1.11 14.59
C ARG A 253 18.73 -2.11 14.80
N ILE A 254 18.96 -3.08 15.70
CA ILE A 254 17.94 -4.03 16.14
C ILE A 254 17.60 -3.71 17.60
N ARG A 255 16.34 -3.41 17.86
CA ARG A 255 15.85 -2.97 19.17
C ARG A 255 14.63 -3.75 19.63
N ARG A 256 14.20 -3.57 20.86
CA ARG A 256 12.89 -4.06 21.30
C ARG A 256 11.78 -3.19 20.71
N ALA A 257 10.77 -3.86 20.14
CA ALA A 257 9.57 -3.16 19.68
C ALA A 257 8.88 -2.46 20.85
N PRO A 258 8.34 -1.26 20.65
CA PRO A 258 7.51 -0.61 21.67
C PRO A 258 6.32 -1.52 22.01
N ALA A 259 5.86 -1.45 23.26
CA ALA A 259 4.67 -2.17 23.67
C ALA A 259 3.48 -1.71 22.82
N PRO A 260 2.59 -2.63 22.37
CA PRO A 260 1.43 -2.24 21.58
C PRO A 260 0.59 -1.24 22.37
N ALA A 261 0.23 -0.12 21.73
CA ALA A 261 -0.59 0.91 22.31
C ALA A 261 -1.98 0.33 22.66
N GLY A 262 -2.18 -0.12 23.89
CA GLY A 262 -3.44 -0.69 24.34
C GLY A 262 -3.38 -1.65 25.53
N SER A 263 -2.20 -2.06 25.99
CA SER A 263 -2.08 -2.90 27.21
C SER A 263 -1.99 -2.04 28.47
N ARG A 264 -2.99 -1.23 28.76
CA ARG A 264 -3.27 -0.83 30.14
C ARG A 264 -4.34 -1.77 30.68
N VAL A 265 -3.89 -2.71 31.51
CA VAL A 265 -4.75 -3.52 32.40
C VAL A 265 -5.38 -2.60 33.43
#